data_33c5254ee1c1f85af7d003d12d578755
#
_entry.id   33c5254ee1c1f85af7d003d12d578755
#
_cell.length_a   1.000
_cell.length_b   1.000
_cell.length_c   1.000
_cell.angle_alpha   90.00
_cell.angle_beta   90.00
_cell.angle_gamma   90.00
#
_symmetry.space_group_name_H-M   'P 1'
#
loop_
_entity.id
_entity.type
_entity.pdbx_description
1 polymer ?
#
loop_
_entity_poly.entity_id
_entity_poly.type
_entity_poly.pdbx_seq_one_letter_code
_entity_poly.pdbx_strand_id
1 'polypeptide(L)'
;MKVDSRALQKSFRDLPRKQRKYIGDAIRTSALEGVRWARAMAPSDTGALKAGIHAKFEFGKDVLKASVEAAPDDGPSQAKALSVEFGRRYTRKRRAPGRGGLLNRGVTEGVPFMRRTQKLLGKKHKSRVNRAIKKAAKELGFA
;
A
#
# COMPACT_ATOMS: atom_id res chain seq x y z
N MET A 1 3.63 -2.60 -3.72
CA MET A 1 3.15 -2.66 -5.11
C MET A 1 4.18 -1.98 -6.00
N LYS A 2 5.05 -2.74 -6.65
CA LYS A 2 5.94 -2.23 -7.71
C LYS A 2 5.14 -2.29 -9.01
N VAL A 3 4.61 -1.18 -9.44
CA VAL A 3 4.14 -1.04 -10.82
C VAL A 3 5.39 -0.90 -11.67
N ASP A 4 5.52 -1.76 -12.68
CA ASP A 4 6.68 -1.78 -13.57
C ASP A 4 6.80 -0.42 -14.29
N SER A 5 7.72 0.40 -13.76
CA SER A 5 7.71 1.84 -13.97
C SER A 5 8.59 2.30 -15.14
N ARG A 6 9.36 1.41 -15.77
CA ARG A 6 10.33 1.84 -16.80
C ARG A 6 9.67 2.40 -18.07
N ALA A 7 8.63 1.73 -18.58
CA ALA A 7 7.89 2.22 -19.74
C ALA A 7 7.10 3.49 -19.42
N LEU A 8 6.51 3.54 -18.21
CA LEU A 8 5.84 4.73 -17.69
C LEU A 8 6.83 5.89 -17.46
N GLN A 9 8.01 5.62 -16.93
CA GLN A 9 9.03 6.64 -16.70
C GLN A 9 9.50 7.31 -18.02
N LYS A 10 9.68 6.53 -19.08
CA LYS A 10 10.06 7.06 -20.39
C LYS A 10 8.97 7.97 -20.98
N SER A 11 7.71 7.56 -20.87
CA SER A 11 6.55 8.36 -21.31
C SER A 11 6.37 9.63 -20.49
N PHE A 12 6.75 9.64 -19.19
CA PHE A 12 6.65 10.82 -18.35
C PHE A 12 7.75 11.86 -18.56
N ARG A 13 8.91 11.45 -19.09
CA ARG A 13 10.00 12.37 -19.39
C ARG A 13 9.60 13.37 -20.47
N ASP A 14 8.77 12.95 -21.41
CA ASP A 14 8.38 13.71 -22.58
C ASP A 14 7.03 14.44 -22.43
N LEU A 15 6.37 14.31 -21.27
CA LEU A 15 5.06 14.91 -21.02
C LEU A 15 5.16 16.38 -20.59
N PRO A 16 4.39 17.29 -21.21
CA PRO A 16 4.31 18.68 -20.78
C PRO A 16 3.88 18.84 -19.32
N ARG A 17 4.33 19.90 -18.68
CA ARG A 17 4.14 20.17 -17.25
C ARG A 17 2.68 20.03 -16.76
N LYS A 18 1.69 20.39 -17.59
CA LYS A 18 0.26 20.27 -17.29
C LYS A 18 -0.20 18.83 -17.19
N GLN A 19 0.29 17.94 -18.07
CA GLN A 19 -0.07 16.53 -18.06
C GLN A 19 0.44 15.83 -16.79
N ARG A 20 1.64 16.17 -16.34
CA ARG A 20 2.21 15.62 -15.09
C ARG A 20 1.34 15.95 -13.88
N LYS A 21 0.76 17.15 -13.83
CA LYS A 21 -0.16 17.54 -12.76
C LYS A 21 -1.37 16.61 -12.69
N TYR A 22 -2.08 16.39 -13.80
CA TYR A 22 -3.28 15.51 -13.81
C TYR A 22 -2.97 14.07 -13.44
N ILE A 23 -1.83 13.56 -13.92
CA ILE A 23 -1.41 12.19 -13.59
C ILE A 23 -0.97 12.12 -12.13
N GLY A 24 -0.24 13.10 -11.63
CA GLY A 24 0.15 13.20 -10.22
C GLY A 24 -1.06 13.24 -9.28
N ASP A 25 -2.09 14.01 -9.63
CA ASP A 25 -3.33 14.08 -8.86
C ASP A 25 -4.10 12.75 -8.89
N ALA A 26 -4.11 12.05 -10.04
CA ALA A 26 -4.73 10.72 -10.16
C ALA A 26 -4.00 9.67 -9.31
N ILE A 27 -2.67 9.71 -9.28
CA ILE A 27 -1.83 8.84 -8.44
C ILE A 27 -2.06 9.14 -6.96
N ARG A 28 -2.04 10.42 -6.57
CA ARG A 28 -2.30 10.87 -5.20
C ARG A 28 -3.65 10.40 -4.70
N THR A 29 -4.71 10.63 -5.48
CA THR A 29 -6.07 10.19 -5.15
C THR A 29 -6.16 8.69 -4.97
N SER A 30 -5.49 7.93 -5.84
CA SER A 30 -5.45 6.46 -5.72
C SER A 30 -4.72 5.99 -4.47
N ALA A 31 -3.60 6.62 -4.12
CA ALA A 31 -2.85 6.27 -2.92
C ALA A 31 -3.65 6.57 -1.63
N LEU A 32 -4.30 7.73 -1.57
CA LEU A 32 -5.16 8.09 -0.42
C LEU A 32 -6.37 7.16 -0.30
N GLU A 33 -6.99 6.77 -1.41
CA GLU A 33 -8.05 5.75 -1.41
C GLU A 33 -7.48 4.40 -0.91
N GLY A 34 -6.26 4.05 -1.31
CA GLY A 34 -5.54 2.87 -0.84
C GLY A 34 -5.34 2.86 0.67
N VAL A 35 -4.93 3.97 1.26
CA VAL A 35 -4.80 4.11 2.72
C VAL A 35 -6.15 3.88 3.40
N ARG A 36 -7.23 4.47 2.89
CA ARG A 36 -8.58 4.28 3.46
C ARG A 36 -9.01 2.82 3.43
N TRP A 37 -8.84 2.13 2.30
CA TRP A 37 -9.18 0.72 2.17
C TRP A 37 -8.31 -0.17 3.04
N ALA A 38 -7.00 0.07 3.09
CA ALA A 38 -6.10 -0.69 3.92
C ALA A 38 -6.44 -0.53 5.41
N ARG A 39 -6.72 0.69 5.87
CA ARG A 39 -7.18 0.96 7.24
C ARG A 39 -8.52 0.31 7.57
N ALA A 40 -9.46 0.29 6.61
CA ALA A 40 -10.77 -0.36 6.81
C ALA A 40 -10.65 -1.87 6.95
N MET A 41 -9.73 -2.50 6.20
CA MET A 41 -9.53 -3.96 6.20
C MET A 41 -8.54 -4.43 7.26
N ALA A 42 -7.69 -3.56 7.79
CA ALA A 42 -6.74 -3.91 8.84
C ALA A 42 -7.47 -4.25 10.15
N PRO A 43 -7.07 -5.32 10.83
CA PRO A 43 -7.65 -5.67 12.12
C PRO A 43 -7.41 -4.58 13.16
N SER A 44 -8.33 -4.45 14.11
CA SER A 44 -8.45 -3.32 15.04
C SER A 44 -8.03 -3.69 16.46
N ASP A 45 -6.92 -4.39 16.62
CA ASP A 45 -6.48 -4.84 17.95
C ASP A 45 -6.12 -3.68 18.89
N THR A 46 -5.21 -2.81 18.45
CA THR A 46 -4.73 -1.68 19.25
C THR A 46 -4.87 -0.33 18.55
N GLY A 47 -5.38 -0.31 17.32
CA GLY A 47 -5.39 0.89 16.47
C GLY A 47 -4.03 1.28 15.89
N ALA A 48 -2.93 0.85 16.51
CA ALA A 48 -1.56 1.22 16.11
C ALA A 48 -1.25 0.80 14.65
N LEU A 49 -1.69 -0.41 14.25
CA LEU A 49 -1.53 -0.87 12.86
C LEU A 49 -2.24 0.06 11.88
N LYS A 50 -3.47 0.46 12.19
CA LYS A 50 -4.25 1.37 11.34
C LYS A 50 -3.62 2.76 11.26
N ALA A 51 -3.11 3.25 12.39
CA ALA A 51 -2.41 4.53 12.45
C ALA A 51 -1.13 4.52 11.60
N GLY A 52 -0.39 3.39 11.61
CA GLY A 52 0.84 3.21 10.85
C GLY A 52 0.64 3.05 9.33
N ILE A 53 -0.59 2.90 8.83
CA ILE A 53 -0.84 2.83 7.39
C ILE A 53 -0.85 4.25 6.81
N HIS A 54 0.07 4.55 5.92
CA HIS A 54 0.17 5.86 5.29
C HIS A 54 0.54 5.76 3.81
N ALA A 55 0.43 6.87 3.09
CA ALA A 55 0.87 6.99 1.71
C ALA A 55 2.18 7.75 1.67
N LYS A 56 3.15 7.20 0.95
CA LYS A 56 4.42 7.87 0.63
C LYS A 56 4.40 8.31 -0.81
N PHE A 57 4.80 9.55 -1.06
CA PHE A 57 4.78 10.17 -2.38
C PHE A 57 6.20 10.54 -2.79
N GLU A 58 6.58 10.16 -4.00
CA GLU A 58 7.84 10.53 -4.63
C GLU A 58 7.51 11.24 -5.96
N PHE A 59 7.38 12.56 -5.92
CA PHE A 59 7.07 13.38 -7.09
C PHE A 59 8.29 14.22 -7.44
N GLY A 60 9.15 13.66 -8.29
CA GLY A 60 10.34 14.32 -8.83
C GLY A 60 10.17 14.75 -10.29
N LYS A 61 11.24 15.31 -10.87
CA LYS A 61 11.26 15.74 -12.27
C LYS A 61 10.90 14.60 -13.25
N ASP A 62 11.40 13.40 -12.96
CA ASP A 62 11.28 12.22 -13.85
C ASP A 62 10.47 11.07 -13.22
N VAL A 63 10.00 11.22 -12.00
CA VAL A 63 9.32 10.16 -11.26
C VAL A 63 8.01 10.68 -10.67
N LEU A 64 6.92 9.96 -10.95
CA LEU A 64 5.63 10.10 -10.28
C LEU A 64 5.27 8.76 -9.68
N LYS A 65 5.49 8.60 -8.38
CA LYS A 65 5.25 7.34 -7.68
C LYS A 65 4.55 7.61 -6.36
N ALA A 66 3.64 6.73 -6.01
CA ALA A 66 3.07 6.66 -4.68
C ALA A 66 3.04 5.22 -4.21
N SER A 67 3.36 5.00 -2.95
CA SER A 67 3.23 3.71 -2.28
C SER A 67 2.28 3.84 -1.09
N VAL A 68 1.61 2.75 -0.76
CA VAL A 68 0.86 2.62 0.49
C VAL A 68 1.66 1.68 1.37
N GLU A 69 2.08 2.16 2.50
CA GLU A 69 2.92 1.46 3.45
C GLU A 69 2.15 1.18 4.74
N ALA A 70 2.34 0.01 5.31
CA ALA A 70 1.71 -0.43 6.57
C ALA A 70 2.75 -0.60 7.65
N ALA A 71 3.73 0.28 7.70
CA ALA A 71 4.77 0.27 8.71
C ALA A 71 4.90 1.67 9.30
N PRO A 72 4.72 1.84 10.60
CA PRO A 72 5.35 2.94 11.28
C PRO A 72 6.87 2.75 11.22
N ASP A 73 7.60 3.84 11.39
CA ASP A 73 9.06 3.94 11.18
C ASP A 73 9.90 3.09 12.15
N ASP A 74 9.28 2.31 13.04
CA ASP A 74 9.95 1.44 14.01
C ASP A 74 9.92 -0.05 13.59
N GLY A 75 11.05 -0.73 13.66
CA GLY A 75 11.20 -2.14 13.29
C GLY A 75 10.19 -3.11 13.92
N PRO A 76 9.79 -2.98 15.21
CA PRO A 76 8.77 -3.83 15.84
C PRO A 76 7.40 -3.76 15.17
N SER A 77 7.00 -2.60 14.71
CA SER A 77 5.70 -2.39 14.07
C SER A 77 5.65 -2.93 12.64
N GLN A 78 6.77 -2.92 11.94
CA GLN A 78 6.90 -3.57 10.64
C GLN A 78 6.75 -5.09 10.76
N ALA A 79 7.39 -5.71 11.74
CA ALA A 79 7.25 -7.14 12.04
C ALA A 79 5.81 -7.50 12.41
N LYS A 80 5.10 -6.63 13.13
CA LYS A 80 3.69 -6.79 13.47
C LYS A 80 2.80 -6.71 12.22
N ALA A 81 3.02 -5.75 11.35
CA ALA A 81 2.28 -5.60 10.10
C ALA A 81 2.44 -6.83 9.20
N LEU A 82 3.67 -7.34 9.06
CA LEU A 82 3.96 -8.57 8.32
C LEU A 82 3.30 -9.80 8.95
N SER A 83 3.30 -9.89 10.29
CA SER A 83 2.65 -10.99 11.00
C SER A 83 1.14 -11.00 10.80
N VAL A 84 0.52 -9.83 10.68
CA VAL A 84 -0.92 -9.70 10.41
C VAL A 84 -1.22 -10.06 8.95
N GLU A 85 -0.43 -9.58 7.99
CA GLU A 85 -0.64 -9.84 6.56
C GLU A 85 -0.47 -11.33 6.20
N PHE A 86 0.59 -11.95 6.71
CA PHE A 86 1.00 -13.31 6.33
C PHE A 86 0.72 -14.38 7.38
N GLY A 87 0.31 -13.97 8.58
CA GLY A 87 0.24 -14.85 9.72
C GLY A 87 1.60 -15.14 10.33
N ARG A 88 1.61 -15.79 11.45
CA ARG A 88 2.85 -16.23 12.10
C ARG A 88 2.68 -17.52 12.88
N ARG A 89 3.75 -18.29 12.96
CA ARG A 89 3.89 -19.39 13.92
C ARG A 89 4.38 -18.84 15.25
N TYR A 90 3.79 -19.24 16.33
CA TYR A 90 4.22 -18.86 17.66
C TYR A 90 4.39 -20.08 18.54
N THR A 91 5.34 -19.97 19.48
CA THR A 91 5.55 -20.96 20.54
C THR A 91 5.35 -20.24 21.87
N ARG A 92 4.33 -20.60 22.60
CA ARG A 92 4.09 -20.03 23.93
C ARG A 92 4.52 -21.03 24.98
N LYS A 93 5.47 -20.63 25.83
CA LYS A 93 5.79 -21.38 27.05
C LYS A 93 4.67 -21.17 28.05
N ARG A 94 3.87 -22.19 28.34
CA ARG A 94 2.99 -22.18 29.50
C ARG A 94 3.88 -22.42 30.72
N ARG A 95 3.96 -21.44 31.62
CA ARG A 95 4.47 -21.69 32.99
C ARG A 95 3.39 -22.50 33.70
N ALA A 96 3.54 -23.82 33.72
CA ALA A 96 2.81 -24.65 34.67
C ALA A 96 3.64 -24.66 35.97
N PRO A 97 3.05 -24.30 37.12
CA PRO A 97 3.74 -24.46 38.40
C PRO A 97 4.05 -25.97 38.59
N GLY A 98 5.31 -26.32 38.63
CA GLY A 98 5.79 -27.63 39.08
C GLY A 98 6.07 -28.72 38.04
N ARG A 99 5.87 -28.53 36.74
CA ARG A 99 6.23 -29.49 35.70
C ARG A 99 6.75 -28.80 34.44
N GLY A 100 7.75 -29.39 33.78
CA GLY A 100 8.38 -28.84 32.58
C GLY A 100 7.38 -28.24 31.60
N GLY A 101 7.59 -26.98 31.29
CA GLY A 101 6.61 -26.15 30.57
C GLY A 101 6.16 -26.76 29.26
N LEU A 102 4.88 -27.05 29.15
CA LEU A 102 4.26 -27.43 27.87
C LEU A 102 4.40 -26.29 26.87
N LEU A 103 5.04 -26.56 25.76
CA LEU A 103 5.15 -25.64 24.64
C LEU A 103 3.87 -25.70 23.81
N ASN A 104 3.02 -24.68 23.92
CA ASN A 104 1.94 -24.51 22.97
C ASN A 104 2.50 -23.91 21.67
N ARG A 105 2.47 -24.71 20.62
CA ARG A 105 2.75 -24.26 19.25
C ARG A 105 1.42 -23.91 18.58
N GLY A 106 1.33 -22.72 18.05
CA GLY A 106 0.15 -22.29 17.34
C GLY A 106 0.52 -21.57 16.04
N VAL A 107 -0.46 -21.50 15.17
CA VAL A 107 -0.39 -20.74 13.93
C VAL A 107 -1.50 -19.70 13.98
N THR A 108 -1.16 -18.44 13.80
CA THR A 108 -2.11 -17.38 13.57
C THR A 108 -2.26 -17.21 12.07
N GLU A 109 -3.47 -17.37 11.56
CA GLU A 109 -3.74 -17.11 10.14
C GLU A 109 -3.57 -15.63 9.82
N GLY A 110 -3.00 -15.35 8.65
CA GLY A 110 -2.85 -13.98 8.17
C GLY A 110 -4.16 -13.40 7.68
N VAL A 111 -4.33 -12.11 7.91
CA VAL A 111 -5.42 -11.31 7.31
C VAL A 111 -4.80 -10.46 6.22
N PRO A 112 -4.85 -10.86 4.94
CA PRO A 112 -4.13 -10.21 3.85
C PRO A 112 -4.81 -8.89 3.42
N PHE A 113 -4.79 -7.89 4.30
CA PHE A 113 -5.46 -6.60 4.07
C PHE A 113 -4.79 -5.76 2.98
N MET A 114 -3.46 -5.74 2.90
CA MET A 114 -2.73 -5.04 1.85
C MET A 114 -2.93 -5.66 0.48
N ARG A 115 -2.88 -6.99 0.39
CA ARG A 115 -3.13 -7.72 -0.86
C ARG A 115 -4.57 -7.53 -1.36
N ARG A 116 -5.56 -7.53 -0.45
CA ARG A 116 -6.97 -7.24 -0.78
C ARG A 116 -7.14 -5.81 -1.28
N THR A 117 -6.53 -4.84 -0.60
CA THR A 117 -6.50 -3.44 -1.02
C THR A 117 -5.91 -3.30 -2.43
N GLN A 118 -4.79 -3.96 -2.71
CA GLN A 118 -4.15 -3.94 -4.02
C GLN A 118 -5.08 -4.45 -5.14
N LYS A 119 -5.78 -5.56 -4.91
CA LYS A 119 -6.73 -6.12 -5.89
C LYS A 119 -7.87 -5.13 -6.20
N LEU A 120 -8.45 -4.52 -5.16
CA LEU A 120 -9.55 -3.58 -5.32
C LEU A 120 -9.14 -2.29 -6.04
N LEU A 121 -7.96 -1.77 -5.70
CA LEU A 121 -7.47 -0.52 -6.28
C LEU A 121 -6.93 -0.68 -7.69
N GLY A 122 -6.40 -1.84 -8.07
CA GLY A 122 -5.69 -2.00 -9.33
C GLY A 122 -6.50 -1.58 -10.56
N LYS A 123 -7.75 -2.03 -10.65
CA LYS A 123 -8.67 -1.66 -11.76
C LYS A 123 -9.03 -0.17 -11.72
N LYS A 124 -9.38 0.35 -10.54
CA LYS A 124 -9.75 1.76 -10.33
C LYS A 124 -8.58 2.70 -10.62
N HIS A 125 -7.39 2.34 -10.16
CA HIS A 125 -6.17 3.11 -10.41
C HIS A 125 -5.89 3.23 -11.91
N LYS A 126 -5.89 2.11 -12.63
CA LYS A 126 -5.69 2.08 -14.09
C LYS A 126 -6.70 2.98 -14.81
N SER A 127 -7.99 2.84 -14.48
CA SER A 127 -9.06 3.66 -15.07
C SER A 127 -8.90 5.16 -14.79
N ARG A 128 -8.47 5.49 -13.56
CA ARG A 128 -8.25 6.89 -13.14
C ARG A 128 -7.06 7.52 -13.89
N VAL A 129 -5.95 6.80 -13.99
CA VAL A 129 -4.77 7.26 -14.73
C VAL A 129 -5.09 7.43 -16.22
N ASN A 130 -5.80 6.47 -16.83
CA ASN A 130 -6.21 6.57 -18.23
C ASN A 130 -7.12 7.79 -18.48
N ARG A 131 -8.06 8.09 -17.58
CA ARG A 131 -8.89 9.29 -17.66
C ARG A 131 -8.06 10.57 -17.52
N ALA A 132 -7.08 10.60 -16.64
CA ALA A 132 -6.17 11.72 -16.47
C ALA A 132 -5.34 11.97 -17.74
N ILE A 133 -4.84 10.91 -18.38
CA ILE A 133 -4.10 10.99 -19.66
C ILE A 133 -5.01 11.51 -20.77
N LYS A 134 -6.22 10.95 -20.91
CA LYS A 134 -7.20 11.43 -21.92
C LYS A 134 -7.56 12.90 -21.71
N LYS A 135 -7.79 13.32 -20.47
CA LYS A 135 -8.06 14.71 -20.15
C LYS A 135 -6.90 15.63 -20.55
N ALA A 136 -5.68 15.20 -20.24
CA ALA A 136 -4.48 15.92 -20.61
C ALA A 136 -4.31 16.01 -22.14
N ALA A 137 -4.55 14.92 -22.86
CA ALA A 137 -4.50 14.89 -24.33
C ALA A 137 -5.54 15.84 -24.94
N LYS A 138 -6.77 15.84 -24.43
CA LYS A 138 -7.83 16.73 -24.89
C LYS A 138 -7.47 18.21 -24.73
N GLU A 139 -6.87 18.60 -23.60
CA GLU A 139 -6.43 19.97 -23.35
C GLU A 139 -5.25 20.44 -24.23
N LEU A 140 -4.54 19.51 -24.82
CA LEU A 140 -3.43 19.77 -25.76
C LEU A 140 -3.88 19.72 -27.22
N GLY A 141 -5.16 19.52 -27.49
CA GLY A 141 -5.68 19.47 -28.85
C GLY A 141 -5.45 18.15 -29.59
N PHE A 142 -5.07 17.07 -28.88
CA PHE A 142 -4.89 15.73 -29.42
C PHE A 142 -6.17 14.84 -29.28
N ALA A 143 -7.35 15.41 -29.32
CA ALA A 143 -8.60 14.65 -29.23
C ALA A 143 -9.42 14.85 -30.49
#